data_3f1851ccc1dcc0b6d2adacd4a7faf81a
#
_entry.id   3f1851ccc1dcc0b6d2adacd4a7faf81a
#
_cell.length_a   1.000
_cell.length_b   1.000
_cell.length_c   1.000
_cell.angle_alpha   90.00
_cell.angle_beta   90.00
_cell.angle_gamma   90.00
#
_symmetry.space_group_name_H-M   'P 1'
#
loop_
_entity.id
_entity.type
_entity.pdbx_description
1 polymer ?
#
loop_
_entity_poly.entity_id
_entity_poly.type
_entity_poly.pdbx_seq_one_letter_code
_entity_poly.pdbx_strand_id
1 'polypeptide(L)'
;PAGEAADLITLTPAEGSTAPVVTYNVTAEDVANGYAVIEGLTEQTEYTAIMTLNGRTRGTVTFKTAIDTGDMTQIAADADLAAALDAAEEGESFVLMGTSYELGSYAVTKSFSLTSLDPNNPAIVHGRFTVSAPVSSLTLTNTIFDGQGDTDNILELKDAAANLGTLTIDGCEIRNMKKHIMYNNAKGTFGDIVINNCIIDGIDDGGGDGFDIRGGSLQSLTVTNTTISNGVRTLLRCQVANTVNVTFQSCTFYNICTLDNSNNSGLFQMDKTNDSSLLTVKSCLVYGVGTDSPSATESGTWARSSKFKASAEYSNNYYYNCPNLWASLYKDDHSAVATEADPAFADAANGDFTLTNEDLIYNQVGDPRWY
;
A
#
# COMPACT_ATOMS: atom_id res chain seq x y z
N PRO A 1 38.82 2.84 17.45
CA PRO A 1 39.22 3.10 18.84
C PRO A 1 38.48 4.31 19.37
N ALA A 2 38.02 4.23 20.63
CA ALA A 2 37.37 5.37 21.26
C ALA A 2 38.34 6.56 21.32
N GLY A 3 37.99 7.71 20.78
CA GLY A 3 38.75 8.96 20.86
C GLY A 3 39.43 9.44 19.56
N GLU A 4 39.33 8.74 18.44
CA GLU A 4 39.79 9.29 17.17
C GLU A 4 38.64 10.04 16.46
N ALA A 5 38.83 11.33 16.21
CA ALA A 5 37.90 12.18 15.49
C ALA A 5 37.83 11.78 14.01
N ALA A 6 36.66 11.94 13.40
CA ALA A 6 36.54 11.96 11.95
C ALA A 6 37.08 13.30 11.38
N ASP A 7 37.45 13.31 10.11
CA ASP A 7 37.85 14.53 9.39
C ASP A 7 36.83 14.89 8.29
N LEU A 8 36.15 13.91 7.73
CA LEU A 8 35.22 14.13 6.64
C LEU A 8 34.02 13.18 6.75
N ILE A 9 32.83 13.70 6.45
CA ILE A 9 31.60 12.91 6.24
C ILE A 9 31.16 13.16 4.80
N THR A 10 30.96 12.08 4.04
CA THR A 10 30.42 12.12 2.67
C THR A 10 29.08 11.45 2.65
N LEU A 11 28.04 12.15 2.20
CA LEU A 11 26.68 11.63 2.05
C LEU A 11 26.39 11.49 0.56
N THR A 12 26.27 10.24 0.12
CA THR A 12 25.99 9.89 -1.27
C THR A 12 24.55 9.45 -1.39
N PRO A 13 23.71 10.10 -2.23
CA PRO A 13 22.34 9.66 -2.46
C PRO A 13 22.31 8.29 -3.16
N ALA A 14 21.21 7.56 -3.01
CA ALA A 14 21.00 6.29 -3.69
C ALA A 14 21.13 6.41 -5.20
N GLU A 15 21.51 5.32 -5.86
CA GLU A 15 21.66 5.27 -7.32
C GLU A 15 20.33 5.64 -8.01
N GLY A 16 20.42 6.46 -9.05
CA GLY A 16 19.26 7.00 -9.77
C GLY A 16 18.63 8.26 -9.15
N SER A 17 19.04 8.67 -7.95
CA SER A 17 18.62 9.95 -7.37
C SER A 17 19.27 11.15 -8.08
N THR A 18 18.52 12.25 -8.21
CA THR A 18 19.03 13.54 -8.71
C THR A 18 19.60 14.43 -7.60
N ALA A 19 19.52 13.99 -6.35
CA ALA A 19 20.05 14.72 -5.20
C ALA A 19 21.58 14.85 -5.26
N PRO A 20 22.16 15.95 -4.77
CA PRO A 20 23.59 16.14 -4.79
C PRO A 20 24.30 15.27 -3.72
N VAL A 21 25.54 14.90 -4.00
CA VAL A 21 26.46 14.41 -2.97
C VAL A 21 26.83 15.58 -2.04
N VAL A 22 26.67 15.37 -0.75
CA VAL A 22 27.01 16.37 0.28
C VAL A 22 28.27 15.93 1.01
N THR A 23 29.22 16.84 1.15
CA THR A 23 30.46 16.60 1.93
C THR A 23 30.56 17.59 3.08
N TYR A 24 30.93 17.11 4.24
CA TYR A 24 31.06 17.90 5.46
C TYR A 24 32.43 17.68 6.11
N ASN A 25 33.20 18.75 6.29
CA ASN A 25 34.46 18.69 7.03
C ASN A 25 34.17 18.80 8.52
N VAL A 26 34.51 17.77 9.26
CA VAL A 26 34.29 17.73 10.72
C VAL A 26 35.17 18.76 11.42
N THR A 27 34.54 19.60 12.23
CA THR A 27 35.21 20.67 12.97
C THR A 27 35.66 20.21 14.36
N ALA A 28 36.53 20.98 15.00
CA ALA A 28 36.92 20.73 16.40
C ALA A 28 35.75 20.89 17.38
N GLU A 29 34.75 21.72 17.00
CA GLU A 29 33.54 21.91 17.78
C GLU A 29 32.61 20.67 17.69
N ASP A 30 32.45 20.09 16.53
CA ASP A 30 31.70 18.85 16.32
C ASP A 30 32.28 17.70 17.17
N VAL A 31 33.62 17.62 17.18
CA VAL A 31 34.33 16.63 18.00
C VAL A 31 34.09 16.86 19.49
N ALA A 32 34.13 18.12 19.94
CA ALA A 32 33.89 18.46 21.35
C ALA A 32 32.44 18.20 21.77
N ASN A 33 31.48 18.46 20.85
CA ASN A 33 30.05 18.22 21.08
C ASN A 33 29.65 16.75 20.93
N GLY A 34 30.45 15.95 20.20
CA GLY A 34 30.16 14.55 19.90
C GLY A 34 29.13 14.32 18.80
N TYR A 35 28.75 15.39 18.07
CA TYR A 35 27.86 15.34 16.90
C TYR A 35 28.18 16.45 15.92
N ALA A 36 27.77 16.27 14.66
CA ALA A 36 27.80 17.29 13.61
C ALA A 36 26.40 17.46 13.03
N VAL A 37 26.02 18.70 12.69
CA VAL A 37 24.78 19.01 11.97
C VAL A 37 25.13 19.26 10.51
N ILE A 38 24.55 18.46 9.62
CA ILE A 38 24.79 18.56 8.18
C ILE A 38 23.50 19.01 7.50
N GLU A 39 23.56 20.17 6.88
CA GLU A 39 22.44 20.79 6.19
C GLU A 39 22.50 20.55 4.66
N GLY A 40 21.42 20.90 3.95
CA GLY A 40 21.36 20.83 2.49
C GLY A 40 21.12 19.44 1.92
N LEU A 41 20.63 18.52 2.72
CA LEU A 41 20.15 17.22 2.23
C LEU A 41 18.78 17.41 1.54
N THR A 42 18.57 16.65 0.46
CA THR A 42 17.27 16.60 -0.20
C THR A 42 16.31 15.74 0.63
N GLU A 43 15.09 16.19 0.78
CA GLU A 43 14.04 15.44 1.51
C GLU A 43 13.71 14.10 0.84
N GLN A 44 13.12 13.17 1.61
CA GLN A 44 12.69 11.84 1.18
C GLN A 44 13.73 11.06 0.36
N THR A 45 14.99 11.39 0.55
CA THR A 45 16.12 10.83 -0.19
C THR A 45 16.93 9.90 0.68
N GLU A 46 17.17 8.69 0.18
CA GLU A 46 18.08 7.76 0.83
C GLU A 46 19.53 8.20 0.58
N TYR A 47 20.30 8.31 1.66
CA TYR A 47 21.72 8.64 1.65
C TYR A 47 22.53 7.56 2.36
N THR A 48 23.66 7.22 1.76
CA THR A 48 24.74 6.51 2.47
C THR A 48 25.77 7.51 2.96
N ALA A 49 25.86 7.67 4.27
CA ALA A 49 26.87 8.50 4.93
C ALA A 49 28.10 7.66 5.27
N ILE A 50 29.25 8.10 4.78
CA ILE A 50 30.55 7.48 5.08
C ILE A 50 31.40 8.50 5.86
N MET A 51 31.78 8.12 7.07
CA MET A 51 32.67 8.89 7.92
C MET A 51 34.12 8.39 7.78
N THR A 52 35.05 9.31 7.55
CA THR A 52 36.48 8.97 7.35
C THR A 52 37.38 9.73 8.34
N LEU A 53 38.59 9.19 8.53
CA LEU A 53 39.73 9.84 9.15
C LEU A 53 40.99 9.53 8.34
N ASN A 54 41.67 10.56 7.83
CA ASN A 54 42.85 10.41 6.99
C ASN A 54 42.59 9.44 5.79
N GLY A 55 41.40 9.56 5.15
CA GLY A 55 40.97 8.74 4.02
C GLY A 55 40.60 7.29 4.37
N ARG A 56 40.56 6.91 5.65
CA ARG A 56 40.12 5.57 6.08
C ARG A 56 38.72 5.62 6.64
N THR A 57 37.84 4.77 6.15
CA THR A 57 36.46 4.63 6.65
C THR A 57 36.44 4.28 8.14
N ARG A 58 35.66 5.00 8.92
CA ARG A 58 35.41 4.81 10.36
C ARG A 58 34.01 4.30 10.63
N GLY A 59 33.06 4.63 9.78
CA GLY A 59 31.69 4.16 9.88
C GLY A 59 30.94 4.44 8.60
N THR A 60 29.89 3.64 8.37
CA THR A 60 28.95 3.80 7.26
C THR A 60 27.56 3.59 7.83
N VAL A 61 26.61 4.45 7.43
CA VAL A 61 25.20 4.31 7.76
C VAL A 61 24.37 4.73 6.56
N THR A 62 23.30 4.00 6.28
CA THR A 62 22.30 4.37 5.29
C THR A 62 21.04 4.82 6.03
N PHE A 63 20.44 5.92 5.59
CA PHE A 63 19.20 6.46 6.15
C PHE A 63 18.45 7.23 5.07
N LYS A 64 17.15 7.39 5.24
CA LYS A 64 16.33 8.24 4.40
C LYS A 64 16.00 9.53 5.17
N THR A 65 16.15 10.67 4.51
CA THR A 65 15.80 11.95 5.13
C THR A 65 14.29 12.07 5.33
N ALA A 66 13.88 12.77 6.39
CA ALA A 66 12.49 13.10 6.64
C ALA A 66 11.93 13.99 5.51
N ILE A 67 10.62 14.20 5.53
CA ILE A 67 9.97 15.15 4.62
C ILE A 67 10.30 16.59 5.05
N ASP A 68 10.29 17.53 4.09
CA ASP A 68 10.20 18.95 4.41
C ASP A 68 8.76 19.26 4.80
N THR A 69 8.55 19.69 6.03
CA THR A 69 7.21 20.00 6.52
C THR A 69 6.65 21.31 5.94
N GLY A 70 7.50 22.19 5.42
CA GLY A 70 7.08 23.44 4.79
C GLY A 70 5.94 24.15 5.52
N ASP A 71 4.83 24.37 4.82
CA ASP A 71 3.61 24.98 5.35
C ASP A 71 2.62 23.94 5.96
N MET A 72 3.04 22.68 6.16
CA MET A 72 2.16 21.66 6.75
C MET A 72 1.86 21.95 8.22
N THR A 73 0.62 21.73 8.62
CA THR A 73 0.24 21.77 10.04
C THR A 73 0.79 20.56 10.78
N GLN A 74 1.63 20.82 11.77
CA GLN A 74 2.30 19.78 12.55
C GLN A 74 1.37 19.29 13.68
N ILE A 75 1.08 18.00 13.70
CA ILE A 75 0.29 17.35 14.75
C ILE A 75 1.27 16.76 15.79
N ALA A 76 1.30 17.34 16.99
CA ALA A 76 2.19 16.92 18.07
C ALA A 76 1.93 15.46 18.50
N ALA A 77 2.92 14.81 19.08
CA ALA A 77 2.89 13.40 19.45
C ALA A 77 1.77 13.03 20.47
N ASP A 78 1.34 13.99 21.28
CA ASP A 78 0.32 13.84 22.31
C ASP A 78 -1.03 14.50 21.94
N ALA A 79 -1.15 14.99 20.71
CA ALA A 79 -2.36 15.65 20.24
C ALA A 79 -3.50 14.65 19.99
N ASP A 80 -4.72 15.09 20.23
CA ASP A 80 -5.94 14.44 19.75
C ASP A 80 -6.03 14.61 18.24
N LEU A 81 -5.76 13.51 17.49
CA LEU A 81 -5.74 13.53 16.04
C LEU A 81 -7.11 13.91 15.46
N ALA A 82 -8.20 13.41 16.01
CA ALA A 82 -9.55 13.73 15.53
C ALA A 82 -9.85 15.22 15.70
N ALA A 83 -9.51 15.79 16.85
CA ALA A 83 -9.68 17.22 17.10
C ALA A 83 -8.83 18.11 16.18
N ALA A 84 -7.61 17.68 15.85
CA ALA A 84 -6.75 18.38 14.91
C ALA A 84 -7.34 18.37 13.49
N LEU A 85 -7.86 17.23 13.04
CA LEU A 85 -8.50 17.09 11.73
C LEU A 85 -9.85 17.86 11.67
N ASP A 86 -10.62 17.94 12.76
CA ASP A 86 -11.86 18.73 12.83
C ASP A 86 -11.60 20.24 12.66
N ALA A 87 -10.47 20.71 13.18
CA ALA A 87 -10.04 22.11 13.05
C ALA A 87 -9.52 22.46 11.66
N ALA A 88 -9.31 21.48 10.78
CA ALA A 88 -8.73 21.65 9.43
C ALA A 88 -9.46 22.69 8.58
N GLU A 89 -8.72 23.41 7.76
CA GLU A 89 -9.25 24.10 6.60
C GLU A 89 -9.44 23.13 5.43
N GLU A 90 -10.22 23.51 4.41
CA GLU A 90 -10.40 22.70 3.21
C GLU A 90 -9.07 22.54 2.44
N GLY A 91 -8.63 21.32 2.22
CA GLY A 91 -7.39 21.02 1.50
C GLY A 91 -6.13 21.14 2.36
N GLU A 92 -6.22 21.24 3.66
CA GLU A 92 -5.08 21.38 4.56
C GLU A 92 -4.19 20.12 4.55
N SER A 93 -2.89 20.34 4.71
CA SER A 93 -1.89 19.28 4.78
C SER A 93 -1.35 19.14 6.19
N PHE A 94 -1.36 17.92 6.71
CA PHE A 94 -0.92 17.58 8.05
C PHE A 94 0.29 16.66 8.05
N VAL A 95 1.19 16.88 9.02
CA VAL A 95 2.30 15.99 9.31
C VAL A 95 2.22 15.48 10.75
N LEU A 96 2.28 14.18 10.92
CA LEU A 96 2.30 13.48 12.20
C LEU A 96 3.72 13.51 12.76
N MET A 97 3.93 14.20 13.90
CA MET A 97 5.23 14.37 14.56
C MET A 97 5.54 13.25 15.56
N GLY A 98 4.51 12.50 15.97
CA GLY A 98 4.62 11.38 16.92
C GLY A 98 4.68 10.03 16.21
N THR A 99 4.84 8.98 17.01
CA THR A 99 4.95 7.60 16.52
C THR A 99 3.63 6.82 16.56
N SER A 100 2.62 7.31 17.29
CA SER A 100 1.32 6.63 17.40
C SER A 100 0.21 7.62 17.73
N TYR A 101 -0.98 7.38 17.15
CA TYR A 101 -2.19 8.19 17.32
C TYR A 101 -3.43 7.33 17.39
N GLU A 102 -4.35 7.67 18.28
CA GLU A 102 -5.70 7.12 18.33
C GLU A 102 -6.64 8.01 17.51
N LEU A 103 -7.28 7.44 16.47
CA LEU A 103 -8.24 8.15 15.62
C LEU A 103 -9.68 7.67 15.85
N GLY A 104 -9.84 6.38 16.15
CA GLY A 104 -11.15 5.75 16.23
C GLY A 104 -11.88 5.73 14.88
N SER A 105 -13.16 6.06 14.86
CA SER A 105 -13.94 6.20 13.62
C SER A 105 -14.17 7.66 13.30
N TYR A 106 -13.32 8.23 12.45
CA TYR A 106 -13.33 9.64 12.09
C TYR A 106 -14.22 9.91 10.86
N ALA A 107 -15.11 10.91 10.99
CA ALA A 107 -15.97 11.35 9.89
C ALA A 107 -15.28 12.43 9.07
N VAL A 108 -14.85 12.11 7.87
CA VAL A 108 -14.24 13.06 6.95
C VAL A 108 -15.31 13.99 6.39
N THR A 109 -15.16 15.27 6.65
CA THR A 109 -16.10 16.33 6.20
C THR A 109 -15.45 17.34 5.27
N LYS A 110 -14.12 17.32 5.15
CA LYS A 110 -13.31 18.22 4.35
C LYS A 110 -12.19 17.41 3.68
N SER A 111 -11.68 17.93 2.59
CA SER A 111 -10.46 17.40 1.98
C SER A 111 -9.25 17.72 2.85
N PHE A 112 -8.33 16.78 2.95
CA PHE A 112 -7.02 17.00 3.60
C PHE A 112 -5.98 15.98 3.11
N SER A 113 -4.71 16.26 3.41
CA SER A 113 -3.64 15.27 3.32
C SER A 113 -3.03 14.99 4.69
N LEU A 114 -2.61 13.75 4.91
CA LEU A 114 -1.99 13.27 6.15
C LEU A 114 -0.74 12.47 5.82
N THR A 115 0.38 12.81 6.44
CA THR A 115 1.65 12.10 6.26
C THR A 115 2.41 11.98 7.57
N SER A 116 3.30 11.01 7.69
CA SER A 116 4.26 10.93 8.81
C SER A 116 5.52 11.72 8.48
N LEU A 117 6.14 12.29 9.50
CA LEU A 117 7.39 13.05 9.37
C LEU A 117 8.55 12.17 8.89
N ASP A 118 8.71 11.00 9.51
CA ASP A 118 9.84 10.10 9.25
C ASP A 118 9.38 8.89 8.43
N PRO A 119 9.78 8.79 7.15
CA PRO A 119 9.44 7.65 6.30
C PRO A 119 10.14 6.34 6.70
N ASN A 120 11.18 6.41 7.55
CA ASN A 120 11.86 5.20 8.07
C ASN A 120 11.17 4.65 9.31
N ASN A 121 10.37 5.49 9.99
CA ASN A 121 9.61 5.12 11.18
C ASN A 121 8.25 5.82 11.13
N PRO A 122 7.36 5.39 10.20
CA PRO A 122 6.06 6.03 10.01
C PRO A 122 5.21 5.95 11.28
N ALA A 123 4.41 6.99 11.51
CA ALA A 123 3.45 6.99 12.60
C ALA A 123 2.40 5.89 12.41
N ILE A 124 1.99 5.27 13.50
CA ILE A 124 0.89 4.30 13.52
C ILE A 124 -0.39 5.05 13.90
N VAL A 125 -1.41 4.93 13.07
CA VAL A 125 -2.76 5.47 13.32
C VAL A 125 -3.72 4.30 13.56
N HIS A 126 -4.32 4.29 14.75
CA HIS A 126 -5.33 3.31 15.13
C HIS A 126 -6.72 3.89 14.89
N GLY A 127 -7.42 3.33 13.90
CA GLY A 127 -8.75 3.79 13.54
C GLY A 127 -9.04 3.75 12.05
N ARG A 128 -10.06 4.51 11.65
CA ARG A 128 -10.56 4.52 10.28
C ARG A 128 -11.20 5.84 9.90
N PHE A 129 -11.39 6.03 8.61
CA PHE A 129 -12.10 7.14 8.01
C PHE A 129 -13.49 6.72 7.53
N THR A 130 -14.47 7.59 7.71
CA THR A 130 -15.82 7.41 7.18
C THR A 130 -16.25 8.65 6.42
N VAL A 131 -17.02 8.48 5.34
CA VAL A 131 -17.52 9.58 4.51
C VAL A 131 -19.04 9.45 4.40
N SER A 132 -19.77 10.51 4.73
CA SER A 132 -21.24 10.56 4.67
C SER A 132 -21.79 11.66 3.77
N ALA A 133 -20.92 12.59 3.33
CA ALA A 133 -21.25 13.72 2.46
C ALA A 133 -20.16 13.87 1.38
N PRO A 134 -20.33 14.77 0.40
CA PRO A 134 -19.29 14.99 -0.60
C PRO A 134 -18.00 15.54 0.00
N VAL A 135 -16.87 14.91 -0.37
CA VAL A 135 -15.49 15.31 -0.07
C VAL A 135 -14.69 15.23 -1.37
N SER A 136 -13.96 16.28 -1.71
CA SER A 136 -13.26 16.34 -2.99
C SER A 136 -12.08 15.39 -3.04
N SER A 137 -11.28 15.32 -1.98
CA SER A 137 -10.11 14.43 -1.94
C SER A 137 -9.70 14.05 -0.51
N LEU A 138 -9.04 12.89 -0.41
CA LEU A 138 -8.32 12.44 0.77
C LEU A 138 -6.99 11.86 0.32
N THR A 139 -5.89 12.35 0.89
CA THR A 139 -4.54 11.86 0.59
C THR A 139 -3.87 11.37 1.86
N LEU A 140 -3.44 10.12 1.86
CA LEU A 140 -2.77 9.45 2.98
C LEU A 140 -1.41 8.96 2.48
N THR A 141 -0.33 9.40 3.12
CA THR A 141 1.01 9.01 2.68
C THR A 141 1.91 8.60 3.85
N ASN A 142 2.85 7.70 3.60
CA ASN A 142 3.91 7.31 4.54
C ASN A 142 3.43 7.06 5.98
N THR A 143 2.27 6.40 6.15
CA THR A 143 1.63 6.19 7.46
C THR A 143 1.20 4.74 7.60
N ILE A 144 1.30 4.20 8.81
CA ILE A 144 0.81 2.85 9.14
C ILE A 144 -0.61 2.98 9.70
N PHE A 145 -1.58 2.35 9.08
CA PHE A 145 -2.94 2.23 9.57
C PHE A 145 -3.15 0.82 10.13
N ASP A 146 -3.24 0.71 11.44
CA ASP A 146 -3.37 -0.58 12.14
C ASP A 146 -4.77 -0.71 12.75
N GLY A 147 -5.55 -1.67 12.21
CA GLY A 147 -6.90 -1.97 12.68
C GLY A 147 -6.97 -2.74 13.98
N GLN A 148 -5.84 -3.24 14.50
CA GLN A 148 -5.74 -4.02 15.74
C GLN A 148 -6.68 -5.26 15.81
N GLY A 149 -7.21 -5.70 14.66
CA GLY A 149 -8.17 -6.79 14.57
C GLY A 149 -9.60 -6.44 14.99
N ASP A 150 -9.89 -5.19 15.32
CA ASP A 150 -11.23 -4.74 15.74
C ASP A 150 -11.82 -3.62 14.88
N THR A 151 -10.99 -2.91 14.12
CA THR A 151 -11.42 -1.89 13.16
C THR A 151 -11.84 -2.54 11.83
N ASP A 152 -13.05 -2.29 11.38
CA ASP A 152 -13.65 -2.99 10.23
C ASP A 152 -12.90 -2.77 8.90
N ASN A 153 -12.37 -1.56 8.65
CA ASN A 153 -11.74 -1.16 7.39
C ASN A 153 -11.01 0.19 7.56
N ILE A 154 -10.16 0.58 6.61
CA ILE A 154 -9.53 1.91 6.63
C ILE A 154 -10.49 3.01 6.19
N LEU A 155 -11.40 2.73 5.25
CA LEU A 155 -12.34 3.71 4.71
C LEU A 155 -13.70 3.10 4.40
N GLU A 156 -14.77 3.80 4.79
CA GLU A 156 -16.14 3.41 4.50
C GLU A 156 -16.98 4.60 4.03
N LEU A 157 -17.76 4.40 2.95
CA LEU A 157 -18.86 5.31 2.61
C LEU A 157 -20.11 4.90 3.39
N LYS A 158 -20.61 5.80 4.24
CA LYS A 158 -21.70 5.51 5.21
C LYS A 158 -23.07 5.89 4.70
N ASP A 159 -23.18 6.70 3.65
CA ASP A 159 -24.44 7.23 3.13
C ASP A 159 -24.46 7.20 1.60
N ALA A 160 -25.66 7.18 1.02
CA ALA A 160 -25.84 7.28 -0.43
C ALA A 160 -25.46 8.68 -0.98
N ALA A 161 -25.47 9.70 -0.13
CA ALA A 161 -25.00 11.05 -0.46
C ALA A 161 -23.46 11.19 -0.38
N ALA A 162 -22.76 10.22 0.19
CA ALA A 162 -21.32 10.22 0.24
C ALA A 162 -20.72 10.22 -1.15
N ASN A 163 -19.79 11.11 -1.38
CA ASN A 163 -19.02 11.20 -2.62
C ASN A 163 -17.58 11.55 -2.28
N LEU A 164 -16.67 10.60 -2.43
CA LEU A 164 -15.24 10.86 -2.32
C LEU A 164 -14.65 10.95 -3.72
N GLY A 165 -14.29 12.17 -4.14
CA GLY A 165 -13.83 12.44 -5.50
C GLY A 165 -12.52 11.74 -5.83
N THR A 166 -11.47 11.94 -5.03
CA THR A 166 -10.19 11.26 -5.19
C THR A 166 -9.70 10.72 -3.85
N LEU A 167 -9.29 9.47 -3.82
CA LEU A 167 -8.54 8.87 -2.73
C LEU A 167 -7.15 8.51 -3.20
N THR A 168 -6.12 9.02 -2.53
CA THR A 168 -4.72 8.62 -2.75
C THR A 168 -4.16 8.01 -1.48
N ILE A 169 -3.62 6.81 -1.59
CA ILE A 169 -2.86 6.14 -0.51
C ILE A 169 -1.51 5.74 -1.11
N ASP A 170 -0.43 6.34 -0.60
CA ASP A 170 0.91 6.14 -1.16
C ASP A 170 1.95 5.91 -0.06
N GLY A 171 2.77 4.87 -0.22
CA GLY A 171 3.80 4.52 0.75
C GLY A 171 3.27 4.13 2.13
N CYS A 172 2.00 3.72 2.23
CA CYS A 172 1.36 3.36 3.49
C CYS A 172 1.42 1.85 3.76
N GLU A 173 1.33 1.50 5.04
CA GLU A 173 0.99 0.15 5.48
C GLU A 173 -0.44 0.14 6.01
N ILE A 174 -1.28 -0.81 5.56
CA ILE A 174 -2.64 -1.05 6.07
C ILE A 174 -2.66 -2.46 6.60
N ARG A 175 -2.91 -2.63 7.90
CA ARG A 175 -2.81 -3.96 8.50
C ARG A 175 -3.87 -4.26 9.56
N ASN A 176 -4.08 -5.55 9.81
CA ASN A 176 -4.93 -6.07 10.89
C ASN A 176 -6.36 -5.51 10.86
N MET A 177 -6.94 -5.29 9.66
CA MET A 177 -8.34 -4.89 9.55
C MET A 177 -9.25 -6.10 9.72
N LYS A 178 -10.38 -5.91 10.43
CA LYS A 178 -11.30 -6.98 10.81
C LYS A 178 -12.13 -7.53 9.66
N LYS A 179 -12.35 -6.74 8.58
CA LYS A 179 -13.26 -7.15 7.51
C LYS A 179 -12.79 -6.78 6.09
N HIS A 180 -12.46 -5.52 5.87
CA HIS A 180 -12.25 -4.99 4.53
C HIS A 180 -11.01 -4.08 4.47
N ILE A 181 -10.49 -3.89 3.28
CA ILE A 181 -9.62 -2.73 3.01
C ILE A 181 -10.51 -1.49 2.91
N MET A 182 -11.52 -1.52 2.02
CA MET A 182 -12.50 -0.45 1.84
C MET A 182 -13.91 -1.01 1.73
N TYR A 183 -14.90 -0.21 2.11
CA TYR A 183 -16.30 -0.64 2.12
C TYR A 183 -17.27 0.41 1.59
N ASN A 184 -18.15 0.00 0.67
CA ASN A 184 -19.28 0.79 0.20
C ASN A 184 -20.51 -0.11 -0.04
N ASN A 185 -21.38 -0.19 0.93
CA ASN A 185 -22.71 -0.79 0.78
C ASN A 185 -23.84 0.24 0.87
N ALA A 186 -23.51 1.47 1.25
CA ALA A 186 -24.44 2.57 1.36
C ALA A 186 -24.85 3.19 0.02
N LYS A 187 -24.24 2.75 -1.09
CA LYS A 187 -24.45 3.24 -2.46
C LYS A 187 -23.92 4.66 -2.71
N GLY A 188 -22.96 5.11 -1.93
CA GLY A 188 -22.20 6.33 -2.19
C GLY A 188 -21.33 6.21 -3.45
N THR A 189 -20.65 7.27 -3.80
CA THR A 189 -19.77 7.35 -4.96
C THR A 189 -18.32 7.39 -4.53
N PHE A 190 -17.51 6.48 -5.06
CA PHE A 190 -16.07 6.66 -5.19
C PHE A 190 -15.76 7.21 -6.59
N GLY A 191 -14.96 8.27 -6.67
CA GLY A 191 -14.33 8.72 -7.90
C GLY A 191 -13.11 7.86 -8.22
N ASP A 192 -11.93 8.47 -8.25
CA ASP A 192 -10.69 7.76 -8.54
C ASP A 192 -9.99 7.32 -7.23
N ILE A 193 -9.70 6.03 -7.14
CA ILE A 193 -8.92 5.44 -6.04
C ILE A 193 -7.54 5.07 -6.59
N VAL A 194 -6.49 5.61 -5.97
CA VAL A 194 -5.09 5.34 -6.29
C VAL A 194 -4.38 4.81 -5.04
N ILE A 195 -3.86 3.60 -5.13
CA ILE A 195 -3.03 2.99 -4.09
C ILE A 195 -1.69 2.65 -4.73
N ASN A 196 -0.62 3.20 -4.18
CA ASN A 196 0.72 3.01 -4.74
C ASN A 196 1.73 2.76 -3.64
N ASN A 197 2.70 1.90 -3.92
CA ASN A 197 3.84 1.65 -3.02
C ASN A 197 3.43 1.28 -1.59
N CYS A 198 2.34 0.48 -1.43
CA CYS A 198 1.76 0.12 -0.14
C CYS A 198 2.06 -1.33 0.26
N ILE A 199 1.93 -1.60 1.55
CA ILE A 199 1.79 -2.96 2.09
C ILE A 199 0.38 -3.07 2.70
N ILE A 200 -0.37 -4.10 2.31
CA ILE A 200 -1.69 -4.39 2.86
C ILE A 200 -1.64 -5.83 3.39
N ASP A 201 -1.69 -5.98 4.71
CA ASP A 201 -1.46 -7.27 5.35
C ASP A 201 -2.50 -7.61 6.43
N GLY A 202 -2.85 -8.89 6.53
CA GLY A 202 -3.64 -9.37 7.65
C GLY A 202 -5.09 -8.83 7.67
N ILE A 203 -5.75 -8.73 6.51
CA ILE A 203 -7.17 -8.39 6.46
C ILE A 203 -7.98 -9.67 6.69
N ASP A 204 -8.80 -9.72 7.75
CA ASP A 204 -9.52 -10.95 8.15
C ASP A 204 -10.42 -11.48 7.00
N ASP A 205 -10.09 -12.66 6.50
CA ASP A 205 -10.82 -13.34 5.42
C ASP A 205 -12.20 -13.84 5.85
N GLY A 206 -12.39 -14.16 7.12
CA GLY A 206 -13.69 -14.50 7.70
C GLY A 206 -14.64 -13.30 7.77
N GLY A 207 -14.12 -12.09 7.81
CA GLY A 207 -14.86 -10.84 7.95
C GLY A 207 -15.47 -10.29 6.67
N GLY A 208 -14.81 -10.46 5.53
CA GLY A 208 -15.31 -9.87 4.28
C GLY A 208 -14.36 -9.90 3.09
N ASP A 209 -14.74 -9.14 2.08
CA ASP A 209 -13.98 -8.99 0.85
C ASP A 209 -13.05 -7.78 0.98
N GLY A 210 -11.90 -7.74 0.32
CA GLY A 210 -10.91 -6.67 0.43
C GLY A 210 -11.45 -5.30 0.01
N PHE A 211 -11.51 -5.03 -1.28
CA PHE A 211 -12.24 -3.87 -1.83
C PHE A 211 -13.69 -4.27 -2.04
N ASP A 212 -14.57 -3.97 -1.07
CA ASP A 212 -15.97 -4.42 -1.08
C ASP A 212 -16.90 -3.26 -1.45
N ILE A 213 -17.16 -3.09 -2.75
CA ILE A 213 -17.97 -2.02 -3.32
C ILE A 213 -19.24 -2.62 -3.91
N ARG A 214 -20.31 -2.71 -3.06
CA ARG A 214 -21.56 -3.45 -3.38
C ARG A 214 -22.59 -2.62 -4.10
N GLY A 215 -22.39 -1.33 -4.27
CA GLY A 215 -23.37 -0.45 -4.92
C GLY A 215 -22.86 0.97 -5.05
N GLY A 216 -23.74 1.88 -5.52
CA GLY A 216 -23.33 3.23 -5.87
C GLY A 216 -22.52 3.25 -7.16
N SER A 217 -21.44 4.00 -7.18
CA SER A 217 -20.52 4.07 -8.31
C SER A 217 -19.06 4.06 -7.88
N LEU A 218 -18.21 3.66 -8.81
CA LEU A 218 -16.75 3.75 -8.73
C LEU A 218 -16.28 4.16 -10.13
N GLN A 219 -15.42 5.18 -10.22
CA GLN A 219 -14.88 5.60 -11.51
C GLN A 219 -13.66 4.76 -11.89
N SER A 220 -12.66 4.71 -11.02
CA SER A 220 -11.50 3.85 -11.21
C SER A 220 -10.91 3.35 -9.89
N LEU A 221 -10.23 2.20 -9.97
CA LEU A 221 -9.35 1.69 -8.92
C LEU A 221 -8.01 1.33 -9.55
N THR A 222 -6.96 2.01 -9.13
CA THR A 222 -5.59 1.75 -9.57
C THR A 222 -4.73 1.37 -8.37
N VAL A 223 -4.19 0.15 -8.39
CA VAL A 223 -3.28 -0.37 -7.37
C VAL A 223 -1.96 -0.72 -8.05
N THR A 224 -0.89 -0.08 -7.63
CA THR A 224 0.44 -0.26 -8.24
C THR A 224 1.51 -0.44 -7.18
N ASN A 225 2.57 -1.20 -7.51
CA ASN A 225 3.75 -1.35 -6.67
C ASN A 225 3.40 -1.72 -5.22
N THR A 226 2.44 -2.64 -5.04
CA THR A 226 1.81 -2.90 -3.75
C THR A 226 1.81 -4.39 -3.46
N THR A 227 2.20 -4.74 -2.24
CA THR A 227 2.06 -6.10 -1.70
C THR A 227 0.76 -6.23 -0.93
N ILE A 228 -0.05 -7.25 -1.26
CA ILE A 228 -1.27 -7.62 -0.52
C ILE A 228 -1.12 -9.05 -0.04
N SER A 229 -1.11 -9.23 1.28
CA SER A 229 -0.79 -10.51 1.89
C SER A 229 -1.75 -10.89 3.02
N ASN A 230 -1.85 -12.20 3.26
CA ASN A 230 -2.50 -12.82 4.41
C ASN A 230 -3.94 -12.34 4.68
N GLY A 231 -4.88 -12.93 4.01
CA GLY A 231 -6.29 -12.64 4.28
C GLY A 231 -7.13 -12.40 3.05
N VAL A 232 -8.09 -11.54 3.16
CA VAL A 232 -9.21 -11.24 2.27
C VAL A 232 -9.88 -12.47 1.66
N ARG A 233 -11.20 -12.54 1.74
CA ARG A 233 -11.98 -13.64 1.17
C ARG A 233 -12.04 -13.54 -0.36
N THR A 234 -12.21 -12.35 -0.89
CA THR A 234 -12.18 -11.96 -2.30
C THR A 234 -11.45 -10.63 -2.35
N LEU A 235 -10.45 -10.47 -3.22
CA LEU A 235 -9.67 -9.23 -3.26
C LEU A 235 -10.53 -8.04 -3.67
N LEU A 236 -11.25 -8.16 -4.77
CA LEU A 236 -12.15 -7.12 -5.27
C LEU A 236 -13.56 -7.67 -5.46
N ARG A 237 -14.51 -7.11 -4.75
CA ARG A 237 -15.93 -7.21 -5.04
C ARG A 237 -16.44 -5.87 -5.54
N CYS A 238 -16.59 -5.73 -6.85
CA CYS A 238 -17.10 -4.53 -7.49
C CYS A 238 -18.46 -4.82 -8.12
N GLN A 239 -19.53 -4.36 -7.49
CA GLN A 239 -20.92 -4.58 -7.90
C GLN A 239 -21.62 -3.26 -8.24
N VAL A 240 -20.90 -2.33 -8.86
CA VAL A 240 -21.46 -1.06 -9.38
C VAL A 240 -22.05 -1.27 -10.79
N ALA A 241 -23.00 -0.46 -11.16
CA ALA A 241 -23.67 -0.60 -12.47
C ALA A 241 -23.04 0.25 -13.59
N ASN A 242 -22.16 1.18 -13.23
CA ASN A 242 -21.47 2.02 -14.21
C ASN A 242 -20.26 1.31 -14.82
N THR A 243 -19.70 1.90 -15.86
CA THR A 243 -18.39 1.52 -16.41
C THR A 243 -17.30 1.86 -15.38
N VAL A 244 -16.43 0.91 -15.09
CA VAL A 244 -15.32 1.06 -14.17
C VAL A 244 -14.04 0.51 -14.78
N ASN A 245 -12.92 1.21 -14.55
CA ASN A 245 -11.59 0.73 -14.89
C ASN A 245 -10.86 0.31 -13.61
N VAL A 246 -10.39 -0.92 -13.58
CA VAL A 246 -9.61 -1.47 -12.46
C VAL A 246 -8.24 -1.89 -12.98
N THR A 247 -7.19 -1.45 -12.31
CA THR A 247 -5.81 -1.79 -12.65
C THR A 247 -5.07 -2.30 -11.42
N PHE A 248 -4.45 -3.45 -11.56
CA PHE A 248 -3.42 -3.96 -10.67
C PHE A 248 -2.14 -4.10 -11.48
N GLN A 249 -1.09 -3.38 -11.11
CA GLN A 249 0.17 -3.42 -11.84
C GLN A 249 1.36 -3.49 -10.87
N SER A 250 2.31 -4.38 -11.16
CA SER A 250 3.51 -4.56 -10.34
C SER A 250 3.14 -4.83 -8.88
N CYS A 251 2.17 -5.72 -8.66
CA CYS A 251 1.70 -6.09 -7.33
C CYS A 251 2.12 -7.51 -6.97
N THR A 252 2.37 -7.74 -5.68
CA THR A 252 2.58 -9.09 -5.13
C THR A 252 1.34 -9.48 -4.32
N PHE A 253 0.69 -10.58 -4.69
CA PHE A 253 -0.41 -11.20 -3.95
C PHE A 253 0.08 -12.48 -3.29
N TYR A 254 0.04 -12.52 -1.97
CA TYR A 254 0.55 -13.65 -1.21
C TYR A 254 -0.47 -14.16 -0.21
N ASN A 255 -0.83 -15.46 -0.31
CA ASN A 255 -1.68 -16.13 0.66
C ASN A 255 -3.01 -15.39 0.92
N ILE A 256 -3.71 -15.01 -0.15
CA ILE A 256 -5.02 -14.35 -0.11
C ILE A 256 -6.09 -15.19 -0.80
N CYS A 257 -7.36 -14.91 -0.51
CA CYS A 257 -8.51 -15.62 -1.08
C CYS A 257 -8.47 -17.15 -0.82
N THR A 258 -7.87 -17.57 0.28
CA THR A 258 -7.66 -19.00 0.62
C THR A 258 -8.83 -19.62 1.37
N LEU A 259 -9.81 -18.83 1.81
CA LEU A 259 -10.95 -19.30 2.57
C LEU A 259 -11.86 -20.20 1.72
N ASP A 260 -12.04 -21.43 2.14
CA ASP A 260 -12.95 -22.39 1.49
C ASP A 260 -14.40 -22.18 1.95
N ASN A 261 -15.09 -21.27 1.31
CA ASN A 261 -16.54 -21.13 1.47
C ASN A 261 -17.20 -20.56 0.20
N SER A 262 -18.53 -20.69 0.12
CA SER A 262 -19.33 -20.26 -1.03
C SER A 262 -19.32 -18.75 -1.29
N ASN A 263 -18.82 -17.96 -0.36
CA ASN A 263 -18.71 -16.51 -0.54
C ASN A 263 -17.39 -16.07 -1.17
N ASN A 264 -16.38 -16.95 -1.19
CA ASN A 264 -15.13 -16.68 -1.88
C ASN A 264 -15.38 -16.71 -3.41
N SER A 265 -15.10 -15.63 -4.09
CA SER A 265 -15.27 -15.48 -5.54
C SER A 265 -13.92 -15.44 -6.29
N GLY A 266 -12.85 -15.80 -5.62
CA GLY A 266 -11.48 -15.66 -6.13
C GLY A 266 -10.98 -14.22 -5.98
N LEU A 267 -10.00 -13.83 -6.80
CA LEU A 267 -9.45 -12.47 -6.74
C LEU A 267 -10.48 -11.41 -7.11
N PHE A 268 -11.30 -11.62 -8.16
CA PHE A 268 -12.12 -10.57 -8.74
C PHE A 268 -13.58 -10.98 -8.92
N GLN A 269 -14.50 -10.19 -8.36
CA GLN A 269 -15.93 -10.25 -8.64
C GLN A 269 -16.39 -8.93 -9.27
N MET A 270 -16.80 -8.97 -10.53
CA MET A 270 -17.29 -7.83 -11.31
C MET A 270 -18.55 -8.22 -12.11
N ASP A 271 -19.53 -8.82 -11.45
CA ASP A 271 -20.70 -9.45 -12.08
C ASP A 271 -21.83 -8.47 -12.41
N LYS A 272 -21.81 -7.27 -11.86
CA LYS A 272 -22.82 -6.23 -12.08
C LYS A 272 -22.33 -5.00 -12.82
N THR A 273 -21.03 -4.92 -13.10
CA THR A 273 -20.46 -3.81 -13.85
C THR A 273 -20.98 -3.77 -15.28
N ASN A 274 -20.88 -2.59 -15.91
CA ASN A 274 -21.15 -2.43 -17.34
C ASN A 274 -20.16 -3.29 -18.15
N ASP A 275 -20.62 -3.84 -19.27
CA ASP A 275 -19.80 -4.70 -20.16
C ASP A 275 -18.59 -3.94 -20.77
N SER A 276 -18.61 -2.60 -20.76
CA SER A 276 -17.48 -1.76 -21.15
C SER A 276 -16.44 -1.55 -20.03
N SER A 277 -16.64 -2.15 -18.85
CA SER A 277 -15.67 -2.10 -17.76
C SER A 277 -14.45 -2.96 -18.09
N LEU A 278 -13.29 -2.52 -17.61
CA LEU A 278 -12.02 -3.18 -17.88
C LEU A 278 -11.29 -3.50 -16.57
N LEU A 279 -10.80 -4.74 -16.47
CA LEU A 279 -9.80 -5.16 -15.50
C LEU A 279 -8.45 -5.32 -16.21
N THR A 280 -7.44 -4.62 -15.77
CA THR A 280 -6.05 -4.78 -16.23
C THR A 280 -5.21 -5.37 -15.09
N VAL A 281 -4.52 -6.48 -15.34
CA VAL A 281 -3.56 -7.08 -14.39
C VAL A 281 -2.24 -7.29 -15.11
N LYS A 282 -1.22 -6.58 -14.67
CA LYS A 282 0.06 -6.52 -15.38
C LYS A 282 1.24 -6.62 -14.42
N SER A 283 2.22 -7.43 -14.81
CA SER A 283 3.48 -7.61 -14.05
C SER A 283 3.24 -7.96 -12.58
N CYS A 284 2.18 -8.74 -12.29
CA CYS A 284 1.86 -9.15 -10.95
C CYS A 284 2.42 -10.54 -10.64
N LEU A 285 2.84 -10.72 -9.39
CA LEU A 285 3.24 -12.01 -8.82
C LEU A 285 2.13 -12.53 -7.91
N VAL A 286 1.64 -13.73 -8.17
CA VAL A 286 0.51 -14.34 -7.48
C VAL A 286 0.98 -15.65 -6.84
N TYR A 287 1.04 -15.68 -5.51
CA TYR A 287 1.54 -16.84 -4.75
C TYR A 287 0.52 -17.31 -3.71
N GLY A 288 0.20 -18.60 -3.72
CA GLY A 288 -0.64 -19.21 -2.68
C GLY A 288 -2.06 -18.65 -2.66
N VAL A 289 -2.60 -18.27 -3.81
CA VAL A 289 -3.94 -17.67 -3.93
C VAL A 289 -4.96 -18.74 -4.30
N GLY A 290 -6.11 -18.70 -3.63
CA GLY A 290 -7.20 -19.66 -3.84
C GLY A 290 -7.11 -20.89 -2.93
N THR A 291 -7.97 -21.87 -3.19
CA THR A 291 -8.05 -23.12 -2.44
C THR A 291 -8.32 -24.30 -3.37
N ASP A 292 -7.80 -25.48 -3.04
CA ASP A 292 -7.99 -26.75 -3.75
C ASP A 292 -9.12 -27.62 -3.17
N SER A 293 -9.87 -27.10 -2.23
CA SER A 293 -10.97 -27.83 -1.59
C SER A 293 -11.98 -28.38 -2.62
N PRO A 294 -12.57 -29.55 -2.35
CA PRO A 294 -13.70 -30.07 -3.14
C PRO A 294 -14.90 -29.11 -3.23
N SER A 295 -15.06 -28.20 -2.26
CA SER A 295 -16.04 -27.12 -2.30
C SER A 295 -15.61 -25.96 -3.21
N ALA A 296 -14.45 -26.02 -3.82
CA ALA A 296 -13.80 -25.00 -4.65
C ALA A 296 -14.56 -24.62 -5.94
N THR A 297 -15.77 -25.14 -6.15
CA THR A 297 -16.68 -24.60 -7.16
C THR A 297 -17.07 -23.15 -6.87
N GLU A 298 -16.87 -22.67 -5.64
CA GLU A 298 -17.17 -21.31 -5.21
C GLU A 298 -15.94 -20.44 -5.07
N SER A 299 -14.78 -21.01 -4.75
CA SER A 299 -13.52 -20.31 -4.61
C SER A 299 -12.53 -20.68 -5.71
N GLY A 300 -11.78 -19.71 -6.17
CA GLY A 300 -10.80 -19.91 -7.23
C GLY A 300 -9.73 -18.84 -7.22
N THR A 301 -8.70 -19.08 -8.03
CA THR A 301 -7.56 -18.18 -8.12
C THR A 301 -7.94 -16.84 -8.72
N TRP A 302 -8.86 -16.85 -9.69
CA TRP A 302 -9.25 -15.62 -10.39
C TRP A 302 -10.69 -15.25 -10.07
N ALA A 303 -11.61 -15.42 -11.01
CA ALA A 303 -13.03 -15.19 -10.79
C ALA A 303 -13.86 -16.21 -11.54
N ARG A 304 -14.92 -16.75 -10.90
CA ARG A 304 -15.87 -17.62 -11.57
C ARG A 304 -16.50 -16.90 -12.75
N SER A 305 -16.74 -17.61 -13.85
CA SER A 305 -17.35 -17.04 -15.06
C SER A 305 -18.68 -16.34 -14.78
N SER A 306 -19.49 -16.84 -13.83
CA SER A 306 -20.76 -16.24 -13.41
C SER A 306 -20.59 -14.98 -12.53
N LYS A 307 -19.40 -14.71 -12.05
CA LYS A 307 -19.06 -13.58 -11.18
C LYS A 307 -18.26 -12.48 -11.89
N PHE A 308 -18.10 -12.57 -13.20
CA PHE A 308 -17.27 -11.64 -13.96
C PHE A 308 -17.88 -11.32 -15.33
N LYS A 309 -18.18 -10.05 -15.57
CA LYS A 309 -18.72 -9.54 -16.85
C LYS A 309 -17.79 -8.59 -17.58
N ALA A 310 -16.95 -7.87 -16.84
CA ALA A 310 -16.00 -6.95 -17.43
C ALA A 310 -15.07 -7.62 -18.44
N SER A 311 -14.46 -6.85 -19.32
CA SER A 311 -13.31 -7.31 -20.11
C SER A 311 -12.08 -7.37 -19.22
N ALA A 312 -11.14 -8.25 -19.55
CA ALA A 312 -9.90 -8.39 -18.80
C ALA A 312 -8.68 -8.42 -19.73
N GLU A 313 -7.64 -7.71 -19.34
CA GLU A 313 -6.33 -7.69 -20.01
C GLU A 313 -5.25 -8.14 -19.04
N TYR A 314 -4.50 -9.15 -19.43
CA TYR A 314 -3.44 -9.76 -18.63
C TYR A 314 -2.11 -9.70 -19.38
N SER A 315 -1.04 -9.33 -18.69
CA SER A 315 0.30 -9.32 -19.31
C SER A 315 1.40 -9.44 -18.25
N ASN A 316 2.40 -10.28 -18.54
CA ASN A 316 3.60 -10.45 -17.71
C ASN A 316 3.30 -10.83 -16.26
N ASN A 317 2.24 -11.65 -16.03
CA ASN A 317 1.91 -12.12 -14.68
C ASN A 317 2.53 -13.50 -14.44
N TYR A 318 2.99 -13.73 -13.20
CA TYR A 318 3.59 -14.99 -12.78
C TYR A 318 2.84 -15.57 -11.59
N TYR A 319 2.72 -16.89 -11.56
CA TYR A 319 1.90 -17.62 -10.63
C TYR A 319 2.71 -18.72 -9.94
N TYR A 320 2.46 -18.96 -8.67
CA TYR A 320 3.01 -20.10 -7.97
C TYR A 320 2.10 -20.58 -6.86
N ASN A 321 1.98 -21.91 -6.74
CA ASN A 321 1.15 -22.55 -5.72
C ASN A 321 -0.29 -22.02 -5.68
N CYS A 322 -0.91 -21.84 -6.86
CA CYS A 322 -2.26 -21.34 -7.00
C CYS A 322 -3.19 -22.47 -7.44
N PRO A 323 -3.96 -23.09 -6.52
CA PRO A 323 -4.92 -24.12 -6.85
C PRO A 323 -5.98 -23.63 -7.86
N ASN A 324 -6.42 -24.53 -8.74
CA ASN A 324 -7.45 -24.24 -9.76
C ASN A 324 -7.12 -23.14 -10.76
N LEU A 325 -5.84 -22.77 -10.88
CA LEU A 325 -5.39 -21.66 -11.74
C LEU A 325 -5.97 -21.74 -13.17
N TRP A 326 -5.97 -22.90 -13.78
CA TRP A 326 -6.40 -23.09 -15.19
C TRP A 326 -7.75 -23.81 -15.31
N ALA A 327 -8.54 -23.83 -14.27
CA ALA A 327 -9.84 -24.46 -14.32
C ALA A 327 -10.80 -23.66 -15.23
N SER A 328 -11.45 -24.36 -16.17
CA SER A 328 -12.37 -23.73 -17.16
C SER A 328 -13.55 -22.97 -16.57
N LEU A 329 -13.83 -23.21 -15.27
CA LEU A 329 -14.88 -22.52 -14.52
C LEU A 329 -14.52 -21.05 -14.23
N TYR A 330 -13.26 -20.69 -14.25
CA TYR A 330 -12.74 -19.39 -13.84
C TYR A 330 -12.33 -18.54 -15.04
N LYS A 331 -12.27 -17.24 -14.82
CA LYS A 331 -11.74 -16.24 -15.74
C LYS A 331 -10.25 -16.01 -15.45
N ASP A 332 -9.47 -17.07 -15.58
CA ASP A 332 -8.04 -17.03 -15.31
C ASP A 332 -7.25 -16.35 -16.42
N ASP A 333 -6.01 -16.02 -16.11
CA ASP A 333 -5.05 -15.51 -17.07
C ASP A 333 -4.58 -16.63 -18.02
N HIS A 334 -5.12 -16.65 -19.22
CA HIS A 334 -4.73 -17.57 -20.29
C HIS A 334 -3.83 -16.89 -21.33
N SER A 335 -3.20 -15.77 -21.00
CA SER A 335 -2.28 -15.09 -21.90
C SER A 335 -1.04 -15.99 -22.18
N ALA A 336 -0.45 -15.78 -23.35
CA ALA A 336 0.76 -16.56 -23.72
C ALA A 336 2.00 -16.25 -22.85
N VAL A 337 1.90 -15.22 -22.03
CA VAL A 337 2.98 -14.78 -21.12
C VAL A 337 2.72 -15.13 -19.65
N ALA A 338 1.58 -15.78 -19.37
CA ALA A 338 1.32 -16.30 -18.02
C ALA A 338 2.28 -17.49 -17.76
N THR A 339 3.01 -17.43 -16.68
CA THR A 339 4.07 -18.41 -16.36
C THR A 339 3.95 -18.87 -14.90
N GLU A 340 4.06 -20.17 -14.68
CA GLU A 340 4.20 -20.72 -13.33
C GLU A 340 5.67 -20.70 -12.93
N ALA A 341 6.03 -19.95 -11.89
CA ALA A 341 7.40 -19.87 -11.39
C ALA A 341 7.42 -19.59 -9.88
N ASP A 342 8.29 -20.35 -9.17
CA ASP A 342 8.52 -20.11 -7.74
C ASP A 342 9.32 -18.81 -7.55
N PRO A 343 8.78 -17.83 -6.79
CA PRO A 343 9.49 -16.60 -6.49
C PRO A 343 10.70 -16.83 -5.56
N ALA A 344 10.73 -17.94 -4.83
CA ALA A 344 11.74 -18.26 -3.84
C ALA A 344 11.98 -17.07 -2.88
N PHE A 345 10.92 -16.59 -2.25
CA PHE A 345 10.98 -15.49 -1.27
C PHE A 345 11.97 -15.76 -0.15
N ALA A 346 12.66 -14.74 0.33
CA ALA A 346 13.64 -14.84 1.41
C ALA A 346 13.00 -15.33 2.71
N ASP A 347 11.89 -14.69 3.16
CA ASP A 347 11.14 -15.11 4.37
C ASP A 347 9.69 -14.55 4.34
N ALA A 348 8.89 -15.00 3.40
CA ALA A 348 7.52 -14.50 3.23
C ALA A 348 6.63 -14.70 4.46
N ALA A 349 6.92 -15.72 5.29
CA ALA A 349 6.17 -15.98 6.52
C ALA A 349 6.33 -14.86 7.56
N ASN A 350 7.43 -14.12 7.51
CA ASN A 350 7.73 -12.96 8.36
C ASN A 350 7.63 -11.63 7.60
N GLY A 351 7.04 -11.62 6.39
CA GLY A 351 6.80 -10.41 5.60
C GLY A 351 7.98 -9.97 4.72
N ASP A 352 9.04 -10.78 4.62
CA ASP A 352 10.13 -10.52 3.68
C ASP A 352 9.88 -11.25 2.35
N PHE A 353 9.34 -10.50 1.40
CA PHE A 353 9.04 -10.99 0.05
C PHE A 353 10.17 -10.74 -0.94
N THR A 354 11.40 -10.47 -0.46
CA THR A 354 12.58 -10.30 -1.32
C THR A 354 12.71 -11.50 -2.25
N LEU A 355 12.76 -11.25 -3.55
CA LEU A 355 12.88 -12.27 -4.58
C LEU A 355 14.31 -12.79 -4.66
N THR A 356 14.46 -14.11 -4.80
CA THR A 356 15.76 -14.73 -5.14
C THR A 356 15.72 -15.41 -6.51
N ASN A 357 14.57 -15.45 -7.16
CA ASN A 357 14.44 -15.93 -8.54
C ASN A 357 14.84 -14.83 -9.53
N GLU A 358 16.03 -14.98 -10.14
CA GLU A 358 16.61 -13.99 -11.05
C GLU A 358 15.74 -13.70 -12.28
N ASP A 359 14.99 -14.68 -12.78
CA ASP A 359 14.09 -14.49 -13.92
C ASP A 359 12.93 -13.55 -13.57
N LEU A 360 12.37 -13.64 -12.36
CA LEU A 360 11.31 -12.76 -11.91
C LEU A 360 11.83 -11.33 -11.68
N ILE A 361 13.02 -11.19 -11.13
CA ILE A 361 13.69 -9.89 -10.96
C ILE A 361 13.95 -9.27 -12.33
N TYR A 362 14.53 -10.03 -13.27
CA TYR A 362 14.81 -9.55 -14.63
C TYR A 362 13.56 -9.11 -15.38
N ASN A 363 12.43 -9.83 -15.21
CA ASN A 363 11.16 -9.52 -15.84
C ASN A 363 10.35 -8.46 -15.07
N GLN A 364 10.86 -7.95 -13.94
CA GLN A 364 10.22 -6.93 -13.10
C GLN A 364 8.80 -7.32 -12.73
N VAL A 365 8.64 -8.47 -12.08
CA VAL A 365 7.34 -9.05 -11.70
C VAL A 365 7.11 -8.91 -10.21
N GLY A 366 5.92 -8.43 -9.84
CA GLY A 366 5.56 -8.18 -8.47
C GLY A 366 5.88 -6.74 -8.01
N ASP A 367 5.80 -6.53 -6.72
CA ASP A 367 6.11 -5.24 -6.09
C ASP A 367 7.62 -4.95 -6.17
N PRO A 368 8.03 -3.82 -6.77
CA PRO A 368 9.44 -3.52 -7.02
C PRO A 368 10.29 -3.34 -5.75
N ARG A 369 9.69 -3.16 -4.59
CA ARG A 369 10.45 -3.09 -3.32
C ARG A 369 11.18 -4.39 -2.96
N TRP A 370 10.83 -5.49 -3.64
CA TRP A 370 11.35 -6.84 -3.34
C TRP A 370 12.35 -7.37 -4.37
N TYR A 371 12.84 -6.52 -5.31
CA TYR A 371 13.83 -6.91 -6.31
C TYR A 371 15.25 -6.82 -5.76
#